data_9b1c11a46474ef0c1afdd03b52cceb63
#
_entry.id   9b1c11a46474ef0c1afdd03b52cceb63
#
_cell.length_a   1.000
_cell.length_b   1.000
_cell.length_c   1.000
_cell.angle_alpha   90.00
_cell.angle_beta   90.00
_cell.angle_gamma   90.00
#
_symmetry.space_group_name_H-M   'P 1'
#
loop_
_entity.id
_entity.type
_entity.pdbx_description
1 polymer ?
#
loop_
_entity_poly.entity_id
_entity_poly.type
_entity_poly.pdbx_seq_one_letter_code
_entity_poly.pdbx_strand_id
1 'polypeptide(L)'
;MRIKKVLENAREKDIALTFDDVRLKTVYSEIMPDKVNTESKFSRNVGLKIPIVIAAMDTVTEHKLAIELAKLGGIGVIHRNLSIEEQVFHVTRVKNNLNGLIEKPIFVYEDETVVSVLTKREARGISSIVSLF
;
A
#
# COMPACT_ATOMS: atom_id res chain seq x y z
N MET A 1 4.09 34.12 -5.42
CA MET A 1 5.31 34.92 -5.44
C MET A 1 6.16 34.82 -4.16
N ARG A 2 5.58 34.72 -2.98
CA ARG A 2 6.31 34.66 -1.68
C ARG A 2 7.07 33.35 -1.44
N ILE A 3 6.51 32.20 -1.83
CA ILE A 3 7.11 30.85 -1.63
C ILE A 3 8.42 30.70 -2.40
N LYS A 4 8.47 31.12 -3.68
CA LYS A 4 9.70 31.05 -4.48
C LYS A 4 10.86 31.77 -3.79
N LYS A 5 10.61 32.95 -3.25
CA LYS A 5 11.65 33.76 -2.56
C LYS A 5 12.14 33.12 -1.27
N VAL A 6 11.26 32.41 -0.52
CA VAL A 6 11.65 31.68 0.67
C VAL A 6 12.50 30.46 0.31
N LEU A 7 12.11 29.71 -0.72
CA LEU A 7 12.86 28.56 -1.21
C LEU A 7 14.22 28.97 -1.81
N GLU A 8 14.27 30.07 -2.56
CA GLU A 8 15.51 30.63 -3.09
C GLU A 8 16.45 31.05 -1.95
N ASN A 9 15.96 31.76 -0.92
CA ASN A 9 16.74 32.16 0.24
C ASN A 9 17.23 30.95 1.06
N ALA A 10 16.40 29.94 1.25
CA ALA A 10 16.81 28.71 1.92
C ALA A 10 17.91 27.99 1.13
N ARG A 11 17.78 27.91 -0.20
CA ARG A 11 18.77 27.31 -1.10
C ARG A 11 20.10 28.09 -1.10
N GLU A 12 20.04 29.41 -1.14
CA GLU A 12 21.25 30.26 -1.07
C GLU A 12 22.01 30.12 0.24
N LYS A 13 21.30 29.83 1.35
CA LYS A 13 21.86 29.65 2.67
C LYS A 13 22.13 28.19 3.03
N ASP A 14 21.94 27.25 2.09
CA ASP A 14 22.08 25.81 2.29
C ASP A 14 21.25 25.29 3.49
N ILE A 15 20.05 25.83 3.66
CA ILE A 15 19.11 25.45 4.73
C ILE A 15 18.07 24.47 4.18
N ALA A 16 18.01 23.30 4.77
CA ALA A 16 16.90 22.35 4.53
C ALA A 16 15.68 22.77 5.38
N LEU A 17 14.52 22.87 4.73
CA LEU A 17 13.25 23.14 5.39
C LEU A 17 12.55 21.86 5.80
N THR A 18 11.98 21.85 7.01
CA THR A 18 11.12 20.79 7.51
C THR A 18 9.65 21.22 7.57
N PHE A 19 8.76 20.32 7.92
CA PHE A 19 7.34 20.68 8.10
C PHE A 19 7.11 21.65 9.26
N ASP A 20 8.04 21.72 10.24
CA ASP A 20 7.98 22.66 11.34
C ASP A 20 8.30 24.11 10.92
N ASP A 21 9.02 24.27 9.81
CA ASP A 21 9.42 25.56 9.27
C ASP A 21 8.35 26.21 8.38
N VAL A 22 7.32 25.45 8.00
CA VAL A 22 6.31 25.89 7.03
C VAL A 22 4.89 25.61 7.52
N ARG A 23 3.96 26.49 7.12
CA ARG A 23 2.53 26.28 7.37
C ARG A 23 1.74 26.52 6.10
N LEU A 24 0.69 25.75 5.89
CA LEU A 24 -0.26 26.03 4.83
C LEU A 24 -1.01 27.32 5.14
N LYS A 25 -0.99 28.24 4.17
CA LYS A 25 -1.80 29.45 4.28
C LYS A 25 -3.27 29.09 4.05
N THR A 26 -4.14 29.50 4.96
CA THR A 26 -5.59 29.40 4.77
C THR A 26 -6.02 30.30 3.63
N VAL A 27 -6.87 29.78 2.73
CA VAL A 27 -7.46 30.49 1.61
C VAL A 27 -8.96 30.15 1.56
N TYR A 28 -9.71 31.01 0.90
CA TYR A 28 -11.11 30.71 0.62
C TYR A 28 -11.23 29.48 -0.28
N SER A 29 -12.19 28.60 0.01
CA SER A 29 -12.49 27.41 -0.79
C SER A 29 -14.00 27.29 -0.97
N GLU A 30 -14.44 26.96 -2.17
CA GLU A 30 -15.82 26.66 -2.53
C GLU A 30 -16.11 25.14 -2.48
N ILE A 31 -15.07 24.35 -2.19
CA ILE A 31 -15.19 22.89 -2.15
C ILE A 31 -15.46 22.45 -0.71
N MET A 32 -16.57 21.73 -0.52
CA MET A 32 -16.91 21.12 0.77
C MET A 32 -15.95 19.94 1.07
N PRO A 33 -15.64 19.67 2.33
CA PRO A 33 -14.69 18.61 2.73
C PRO A 33 -15.02 17.21 2.18
N ASP A 34 -16.30 16.89 2.04
CA ASP A 34 -16.80 15.61 1.50
C ASP A 34 -16.65 15.49 -0.02
N LYS A 35 -16.39 16.61 -0.71
CA LYS A 35 -16.21 16.67 -2.18
C LYS A 35 -14.76 16.86 -2.61
N VAL A 36 -13.84 16.80 -1.68
CA VAL A 36 -12.41 16.93 -2.00
C VAL A 36 -11.92 15.69 -2.74
N ASN A 37 -11.31 15.90 -3.92
CA ASN A 37 -10.59 14.84 -4.62
C ASN A 37 -9.19 14.69 -4.01
N THR A 38 -8.91 13.54 -3.42
CA THR A 38 -7.63 13.20 -2.79
C THR A 38 -6.70 12.38 -3.69
N GLU A 39 -7.12 12.09 -4.93
CA GLU A 39 -6.30 11.32 -5.87
C GLU A 39 -4.92 11.96 -6.08
N SER A 40 -3.91 11.13 -6.11
CA SER A 40 -2.51 11.54 -6.21
C SER A 40 -1.70 10.53 -7.02
N LYS A 41 -0.42 10.79 -7.19
CA LYS A 41 0.53 9.87 -7.83
C LYS A 41 1.71 9.60 -6.92
N PHE A 42 1.98 8.33 -6.68
CA PHE A 42 3.22 7.90 -6.01
C PHE A 42 4.40 7.97 -6.96
N SER A 43 4.20 7.56 -8.20
CA SER A 43 5.20 7.63 -9.25
C SER A 43 4.53 7.87 -10.60
N ARG A 44 5.32 7.94 -11.68
CA ARG A 44 4.83 8.22 -13.05
C ARG A 44 3.62 7.35 -13.42
N ASN A 45 3.66 6.06 -13.08
CA ASN A 45 2.66 5.07 -13.52
C ASN A 45 1.84 4.49 -12.36
N VAL A 46 2.03 4.98 -11.12
CA VAL A 46 1.32 4.49 -9.94
C VAL A 46 0.43 5.59 -9.37
N GLY A 47 -0.87 5.48 -9.61
CA GLY A 47 -1.89 6.35 -9.04
C GLY A 47 -2.30 5.89 -7.64
N LEU A 48 -2.72 6.83 -6.82
CA LEU A 48 -3.28 6.61 -5.49
C LEU A 48 -4.65 7.26 -5.40
N LYS A 49 -5.61 6.61 -4.76
CA LYS A 49 -6.92 7.21 -4.44
C LYS A 49 -6.84 8.09 -3.19
N ILE A 50 -5.98 7.72 -2.24
CA ILE A 50 -5.63 8.54 -1.08
C ILE A 50 -4.13 8.78 -1.07
N PRO A 51 -3.64 9.98 -0.71
CA PRO A 51 -2.22 10.34 -0.79
C PRO A 51 -1.42 9.81 0.42
N ILE A 52 -1.60 8.52 0.74
CA ILE A 52 -0.93 7.86 1.87
C ILE A 52 -0.05 6.75 1.34
N VAL A 53 1.23 6.84 1.70
CA VAL A 53 2.25 5.85 1.40
C VAL A 53 2.91 5.44 2.72
N ILE A 54 2.95 4.14 3.01
CA ILE A 54 3.67 3.63 4.18
C ILE A 54 5.08 3.23 3.74
N ALA A 55 6.08 3.79 4.42
CA ALA A 55 7.49 3.52 4.17
C ALA A 55 7.84 2.05 4.47
N ALA A 56 8.95 1.58 3.88
CA ALA A 56 9.49 0.23 4.08
C ALA A 56 10.11 0.11 5.48
N MET A 57 9.28 -0.18 6.47
CA MET A 57 9.67 -0.32 7.88
C MET A 57 9.57 -1.77 8.32
N ASP A 58 10.65 -2.29 8.87
CA ASP A 58 10.72 -3.63 9.45
C ASP A 58 9.65 -3.80 10.54
N THR A 59 9.05 -4.99 10.61
CA THR A 59 7.96 -5.36 11.54
C THR A 59 6.67 -4.52 11.44
N VAL A 60 6.64 -3.51 10.59
CA VAL A 60 5.49 -2.61 10.42
C VAL A 60 4.84 -2.82 9.05
N THR A 61 5.60 -2.60 7.96
CA THR A 61 5.06 -2.64 6.61
C THR A 61 5.23 -4.01 5.98
N GLU A 62 4.39 -4.92 6.41
CA GLU A 62 4.24 -6.28 5.89
C GLU A 62 2.90 -6.44 5.16
N HIS A 63 2.60 -7.68 4.69
CA HIS A 63 1.40 -7.95 3.90
C HIS A 63 0.09 -7.48 4.56
N LYS A 64 -0.06 -7.64 5.89
CA LYS A 64 -1.30 -7.28 6.60
C LYS A 64 -1.61 -5.78 6.45
N LEU A 65 -0.67 -4.93 6.83
CA LEU A 65 -0.84 -3.48 6.76
C LEU A 65 -0.92 -3.00 5.30
N ALA A 66 -0.11 -3.57 4.41
CA ALA A 66 -0.14 -3.25 2.99
C ALA A 66 -1.50 -3.58 2.34
N ILE A 67 -2.15 -4.69 2.72
CA ILE A 67 -3.49 -5.06 2.26
C ILE A 67 -4.53 -4.02 2.72
N GLU A 68 -4.54 -3.69 4.01
CA GLU A 68 -5.53 -2.77 4.55
C GLU A 68 -5.39 -1.37 3.94
N LEU A 69 -4.16 -0.87 3.79
CA LEU A 69 -3.94 0.41 3.13
C LEU A 69 -4.32 0.39 1.65
N ALA A 70 -4.04 -0.69 0.96
CA ALA A 70 -4.39 -0.81 -0.46
C ALA A 70 -5.91 -0.86 -0.69
N LYS A 71 -6.69 -1.46 0.21
CA LYS A 71 -8.17 -1.39 0.20
C LYS A 71 -8.68 0.04 0.30
N LEU A 72 -7.97 0.92 1.00
CA LEU A 72 -8.27 2.34 1.10
C LEU A 72 -7.78 3.15 -0.11
N GLY A 73 -6.98 2.54 -0.99
CA GLY A 73 -6.43 3.20 -2.17
C GLY A 73 -5.08 3.86 -1.98
N GLY A 74 -4.40 3.60 -0.87
CA GLY A 74 -2.99 3.95 -0.63
C GLY A 74 -2.02 2.85 -1.07
N ILE A 75 -0.75 2.95 -0.70
CA ILE A 75 0.28 1.97 -1.02
C ILE A 75 1.23 1.73 0.17
N GLY A 76 1.54 0.46 0.45
CA GLY A 76 2.57 0.06 1.38
C GLY A 76 3.80 -0.48 0.65
N VAL A 77 4.99 -0.06 1.06
CA VAL A 77 6.25 -0.56 0.54
C VAL A 77 6.78 -1.64 1.48
N ILE A 78 6.82 -2.89 1.03
CA ILE A 78 7.37 -4.00 1.81
C ILE A 78 8.87 -3.78 2.03
N HIS A 79 9.32 -3.94 3.27
CA HIS A 79 10.72 -3.73 3.62
C HIS A 79 11.64 -4.84 3.09
N ARG A 80 12.94 -4.57 3.06
CA ARG A 80 13.97 -5.49 2.52
C ARG A 80 14.59 -6.41 3.56
N ASN A 81 14.31 -6.24 4.85
CA ASN A 81 14.86 -7.06 5.93
C ASN A 81 14.13 -8.39 6.04
N LEU A 82 14.14 -9.15 4.96
CA LEU A 82 13.47 -10.43 4.74
C LEU A 82 14.33 -11.26 3.80
N SER A 83 14.22 -12.58 3.86
CA SER A 83 14.71 -13.44 2.78
C SER A 83 13.95 -13.17 1.48
N ILE A 84 14.48 -13.62 0.36
CA ILE A 84 13.82 -13.47 -0.94
C ILE A 84 12.45 -14.16 -0.92
N GLU A 85 12.39 -15.35 -0.33
CA GLU A 85 11.19 -16.18 -0.22
C GLU A 85 10.11 -15.49 0.62
N GLU A 86 10.48 -14.92 1.76
CA GLU A 86 9.58 -14.17 2.63
C GLU A 86 9.06 -12.90 1.95
N GLN A 87 9.92 -12.15 1.27
CA GLN A 87 9.49 -10.96 0.55
C GLN A 87 8.51 -11.31 -0.58
N VAL A 88 8.80 -12.36 -1.35
CA VAL A 88 7.89 -12.89 -2.38
C VAL A 88 6.56 -13.32 -1.75
N PHE A 89 6.58 -13.99 -0.60
CA PHE A 89 5.38 -14.38 0.13
C PHE A 89 4.52 -13.17 0.51
N HIS A 90 5.12 -12.12 1.10
CA HIS A 90 4.38 -10.91 1.47
C HIS A 90 3.77 -10.21 0.24
N VAL A 91 4.53 -10.03 -0.83
CA VAL A 91 4.05 -9.41 -2.07
C VAL A 91 2.92 -10.23 -2.70
N THR A 92 3.09 -11.54 -2.79
CA THR A 92 2.08 -12.45 -3.34
C THR A 92 0.77 -12.38 -2.55
N ARG A 93 0.85 -12.34 -1.21
CA ARG A 93 -0.34 -12.18 -0.36
C ARG A 93 -1.10 -10.88 -0.63
N VAL A 94 -0.38 -9.77 -0.78
CA VAL A 94 -1.01 -8.48 -1.11
C VAL A 94 -1.69 -8.57 -2.47
N LYS A 95 -1.01 -9.09 -3.48
CA LYS A 95 -1.55 -9.19 -4.85
C LYS A 95 -2.78 -10.09 -4.92
N ASN A 96 -2.74 -11.25 -4.28
CA ASN A 96 -3.86 -12.19 -4.29
C ASN A 96 -5.09 -11.66 -3.51
N ASN A 97 -4.88 -10.84 -2.49
CA ASN A 97 -5.99 -10.28 -1.71
C ASN A 97 -6.74 -9.16 -2.45
N LEU A 98 -6.02 -8.39 -3.27
CA LEU A 98 -6.56 -7.22 -3.97
C LEU A 98 -7.25 -7.56 -5.30
N ASN A 99 -6.91 -8.68 -5.88
CA ASN A 99 -7.56 -9.16 -7.08
C ASN A 99 -8.87 -9.85 -6.66
N GLY A 100 -10.00 -9.15 -6.72
CA GLY A 100 -11.33 -9.74 -6.48
C GLY A 100 -11.67 -10.88 -7.46
N LEU A 101 -10.79 -11.16 -8.43
CA LEU A 101 -10.79 -12.30 -9.32
C LEU A 101 -9.59 -13.18 -8.98
N ILE A 102 -9.84 -14.42 -8.62
CA ILE A 102 -8.80 -15.43 -8.44
C ILE A 102 -8.44 -15.96 -9.83
N GLU A 103 -7.41 -15.39 -10.46
CA GLU A 103 -6.96 -15.83 -11.80
C GLU A 103 -6.49 -17.28 -11.83
N LYS A 104 -5.97 -17.79 -10.72
CA LYS A 104 -5.51 -19.18 -10.57
C LYS A 104 -6.08 -19.74 -9.25
N PRO A 105 -7.35 -20.18 -9.26
CA PRO A 105 -7.95 -20.79 -8.08
C PRO A 105 -7.18 -22.06 -7.70
N ILE A 106 -7.06 -22.28 -6.40
CA ILE A 106 -6.53 -23.53 -5.88
C ILE A 106 -7.69 -24.48 -5.73
N PHE A 107 -7.55 -25.62 -6.33
CA PHE A 107 -8.51 -26.71 -6.27
C PHE A 107 -8.07 -27.73 -5.21
N VAL A 108 -9.05 -28.35 -4.58
CA VAL A 108 -8.90 -29.55 -3.76
C VAL A 108 -9.87 -30.60 -4.27
N TYR A 109 -9.47 -31.84 -4.17
CA TYR A 109 -10.26 -32.99 -4.55
C TYR A 109 -10.95 -33.59 -3.32
N GLU A 110 -12.01 -34.38 -3.54
CA GLU A 110 -12.79 -35.01 -2.46
C GLU A 110 -11.96 -35.89 -1.53
N ASP A 111 -10.90 -36.49 -2.03
CA ASP A 111 -10.03 -37.41 -1.31
C ASP A 111 -9.00 -36.68 -0.42
N GLU A 112 -8.90 -35.37 -0.50
CA GLU A 112 -7.97 -34.58 0.32
C GLU A 112 -8.48 -34.40 1.75
N THR A 113 -7.59 -34.58 2.71
CA THR A 113 -7.92 -34.36 4.12
C THR A 113 -8.06 -32.88 4.45
N VAL A 114 -8.93 -32.56 5.40
CA VAL A 114 -9.11 -31.17 5.88
C VAL A 114 -7.79 -30.54 6.34
N VAL A 115 -6.91 -31.32 6.95
CA VAL A 115 -5.58 -30.84 7.39
C VAL A 115 -4.74 -30.43 6.19
N SER A 116 -4.70 -31.23 5.11
CA SER A 116 -4.00 -30.89 3.86
C SER A 116 -4.55 -29.59 3.25
N VAL A 117 -5.86 -29.44 3.21
CA VAL A 117 -6.54 -28.26 2.68
C VAL A 117 -6.19 -27.00 3.49
N LEU A 118 -6.21 -27.09 4.83
CA LEU A 118 -5.84 -25.97 5.70
C LEU A 118 -4.36 -25.57 5.52
N THR A 119 -3.46 -26.55 5.43
CA THR A 119 -2.04 -26.31 5.19
C THR A 119 -1.82 -25.61 3.84
N LYS A 120 -2.48 -26.06 2.77
CA LYS A 120 -2.43 -25.41 1.44
C LYS A 120 -2.94 -23.97 1.49
N ARG A 121 -4.04 -23.73 2.24
CA ARG A 121 -4.62 -22.39 2.42
C ARG A 121 -3.66 -21.45 3.13
N GLU A 122 -3.06 -21.90 4.22
CA GLU A 122 -2.11 -21.08 5.00
C GLU A 122 -0.82 -20.80 4.23
N ALA A 123 -0.23 -21.83 3.60
CA ALA A 123 1.00 -21.70 2.83
C ALA A 123 0.87 -20.67 1.68
N ARG A 124 -0.31 -20.55 1.09
CA ARG A 124 -0.57 -19.64 -0.03
C ARG A 124 -1.31 -18.35 0.36
N GLY A 125 -1.70 -18.22 1.63
CA GLY A 125 -2.34 -17.01 2.16
C GLY A 125 -3.65 -16.63 1.51
N ILE A 126 -4.45 -17.64 1.11
CA ILE A 126 -5.75 -17.45 0.49
C ILE A 126 -6.88 -17.63 1.51
N SER A 127 -8.00 -16.95 1.27
CA SER A 127 -9.18 -17.03 2.15
C SER A 127 -10.15 -18.12 1.75
N SER A 128 -10.16 -18.51 0.48
CA SER A 128 -11.11 -19.49 -0.07
C SER A 128 -10.41 -20.49 -0.99
N ILE A 129 -10.92 -21.70 -1.03
CA ILE A 129 -10.46 -22.79 -1.90
C ILE A 129 -11.69 -23.35 -2.62
N VAL A 130 -11.52 -23.72 -3.89
CA VAL A 130 -12.57 -24.32 -4.71
C VAL A 130 -12.48 -25.84 -4.57
N SER A 131 -13.59 -26.48 -4.18
CA SER A 131 -13.72 -27.95 -4.24
C SER A 131 -14.18 -28.36 -5.63
N LEU A 132 -13.53 -29.36 -6.20
CA LEU A 132 -13.96 -30.05 -7.42
C LEU A 132 -14.59 -31.38 -6.98
N PHE A 133 -15.86 -31.53 -7.32
CA PHE A 133 -16.62 -32.77 -7.17
C PHE A 133 -16.48 -33.62 -8.42
#